data_9d7fff81dbc1580c71fdcea381a805dc
#
_entry.id   9d7fff81dbc1580c71fdcea381a805dc
#
_cell.length_a   1.000
_cell.length_b   1.000
_cell.length_c   1.000
_cell.angle_alpha   90.00
_cell.angle_beta   90.00
_cell.angle_gamma   90.00
#
_symmetry.space_group_name_H-M   'P 1'
#
loop_
_entity.id
_entity.type
_entity.pdbx_description
1 polymer ?
#
loop_
_entity_poly.entity_id
_entity_poly.type
_entity_poly.pdbx_seq_one_letter_code
_entity_poly.pdbx_strand_id
1 'polypeptide(L)'
;MYDTINLWLSFEKIANFNLSKTLEKLSGITKHTRDDEIYVSGYLNNYRVNISEQGVSFKGSLAKYFLSDNFKTLSRSDSARAIEMMSDELSLNIGDATVRRIDFAQNFLMKYEPQAYYNYLGESQYYNRLPQEKSLYYSNTQRQKLFYN
;
A
#
# COMPACT_ATOMS: atom_id res chain seq x y z
N MET A 1 7.51 -9.40 6.43
CA MET A 1 6.06 -9.25 6.16
C MET A 1 5.87 -8.14 5.14
N TYR A 2 5.00 -8.34 4.14
CA TYR A 2 4.57 -7.24 3.27
C TYR A 2 3.59 -6.37 4.05
N ASP A 3 3.92 -5.09 4.22
CA ASP A 3 3.06 -4.16 4.96
C ASP A 3 2.12 -3.43 4.00
N THR A 4 2.66 -2.64 3.11
CA THR A 4 1.87 -1.90 2.13
C THR A 4 2.30 -2.25 0.72
N ILE A 5 1.31 -2.49 -0.15
CA ILE A 5 1.53 -2.69 -1.58
C ILE A 5 0.79 -1.60 -2.35
N ASN A 6 1.48 -1.01 -3.34
CA ASN A 6 0.87 -0.10 -4.29
C ASN A 6 0.87 -0.75 -5.67
N LEU A 7 -0.33 -0.99 -6.19
CA LEU A 7 -0.59 -1.60 -7.49
C LEU A 7 -1.16 -0.57 -8.46
N TRP A 8 -0.87 -0.75 -9.74
CA TRP A 8 -1.42 0.06 -10.82
C TRP A 8 -1.94 -0.83 -11.94
N LEU A 9 -3.22 -0.66 -12.28
CA LEU A 9 -3.87 -1.35 -13.39
C LEU A 9 -4.28 -0.33 -14.45
N SER A 10 -3.59 -0.32 -15.58
CA SER A 10 -3.92 0.55 -16.73
C SER A 10 -5.21 0.10 -17.39
N PHE A 11 -6.03 1.03 -17.87
CA PHE A 11 -7.22 0.72 -18.65
C PHE A 11 -6.92 0.02 -19.99
N GLU A 12 -5.71 0.15 -20.51
CA GLU A 12 -5.27 -0.63 -21.67
C GLU A 12 -5.29 -2.14 -21.43
N LYS A 13 -5.20 -2.56 -20.17
CA LYS A 13 -5.24 -3.98 -19.74
C LYS A 13 -6.64 -4.44 -19.34
N ILE A 14 -7.64 -3.57 -19.35
CA ILE A 14 -9.01 -3.88 -18.95
C ILE A 14 -9.93 -3.81 -20.16
N ALA A 15 -10.39 -4.96 -20.62
CA ALA A 15 -11.24 -5.04 -21.83
C ALA A 15 -12.57 -4.29 -21.70
N ASN A 16 -13.19 -4.26 -20.50
CA ASN A 16 -14.49 -3.64 -20.27
C ASN A 16 -14.54 -3.05 -18.86
N PHE A 17 -13.99 -1.85 -18.67
CA PHE A 17 -14.08 -1.15 -17.40
C PHE A 17 -15.47 -0.52 -17.19
N ASN A 18 -16.12 -0.89 -16.10
CA ASN A 18 -17.39 -0.31 -15.71
C ASN A 18 -17.23 0.49 -14.41
N LEU A 19 -17.07 1.81 -14.56
CA LEU A 19 -16.86 2.73 -13.45
C LEU A 19 -17.99 2.65 -12.40
N SER A 20 -19.24 2.66 -12.82
CA SER A 20 -20.38 2.65 -11.89
C SER A 20 -20.36 1.38 -11.03
N LYS A 21 -20.16 0.22 -11.64
CA LYS A 21 -20.09 -1.07 -10.94
C LYS A 21 -18.91 -1.12 -9.95
N THR A 22 -17.77 -0.57 -10.32
CA THR A 22 -16.62 -0.49 -9.42
C THR A 22 -16.89 0.46 -8.26
N LEU A 23 -17.49 1.62 -8.51
CA LEU A 23 -17.82 2.59 -7.46
C LEU A 23 -18.82 2.04 -6.45
N GLU A 24 -19.82 1.25 -6.86
CA GLU A 24 -20.79 0.61 -5.97
C GLU A 24 -20.15 -0.29 -4.89
N LYS A 25 -18.93 -0.79 -5.15
CA LYS A 25 -18.17 -1.64 -4.24
C LYS A 25 -17.26 -0.86 -3.28
N LEU A 26 -17.11 0.43 -3.50
CA LEU A 26 -16.23 1.29 -2.70
C LEU A 26 -17.03 2.06 -1.66
N SER A 27 -16.41 2.25 -0.50
CA SER A 27 -16.92 3.15 0.56
C SER A 27 -16.16 4.49 0.54
N GLY A 28 -16.75 5.53 1.13
CA GLY A 28 -16.09 6.83 1.30
C GLY A 28 -15.66 7.49 -0.01
N ILE A 29 -16.50 7.41 -1.04
CA ILE A 29 -16.21 7.93 -2.38
C ILE A 29 -16.06 9.44 -2.33
N THR A 30 -14.95 9.93 -2.90
CA THR A 30 -14.66 11.38 -3.03
C THR A 30 -14.13 11.66 -4.42
N LYS A 31 -14.68 12.69 -5.05
CA LYS A 31 -14.19 13.22 -6.33
C LYS A 31 -13.15 14.30 -6.07
N HIS A 32 -12.05 14.22 -6.78
CA HIS A 32 -10.94 15.17 -6.69
C HIS A 32 -10.65 15.78 -8.06
N THR A 33 -10.18 17.02 -8.05
CA THR A 33 -9.65 17.70 -9.24
C THR A 33 -8.25 18.17 -8.90
N ARG A 34 -7.27 17.82 -9.71
CA ARG A 34 -5.88 18.25 -9.58
C ARG A 34 -5.28 18.44 -10.95
N ASP A 35 -4.69 19.62 -11.20
CA ASP A 35 -4.02 19.96 -12.47
C ASP A 35 -4.92 19.68 -13.70
N ASP A 36 -6.22 20.03 -13.60
CA ASP A 36 -7.28 19.77 -14.59
C ASP A 36 -7.65 18.29 -14.81
N GLU A 37 -7.00 17.38 -14.11
CA GLU A 37 -7.37 15.96 -14.11
C GLU A 37 -8.42 15.66 -13.02
N ILE A 38 -9.44 14.89 -13.39
CA ILE A 38 -10.46 14.42 -12.47
C ILE A 38 -10.15 12.98 -12.09
N TYR A 39 -10.08 12.72 -10.80
CA TYR A 39 -10.01 11.35 -10.29
C TYR A 39 -10.98 11.11 -9.15
N VAL A 40 -11.39 9.87 -8.98
CA VAL A 40 -12.28 9.44 -7.91
C VAL A 40 -11.51 8.54 -6.96
N SER A 41 -11.62 8.77 -5.66
CA SER A 41 -11.06 7.88 -4.65
C SER A 41 -12.15 7.25 -3.79
N GLY A 42 -11.89 6.06 -3.28
CA GLY A 42 -12.74 5.36 -2.34
C GLY A 42 -11.94 4.27 -1.62
N TYR A 43 -12.62 3.47 -0.82
CA TYR A 43 -11.99 2.40 -0.06
C TYR A 43 -12.67 1.06 -0.32
N LEU A 44 -11.86 0.05 -0.60
CA LEU A 44 -12.22 -1.35 -0.54
C LEU A 44 -11.59 -1.92 0.74
N ASN A 45 -12.37 -2.06 1.80
CA ASN A 45 -11.85 -2.37 3.14
C ASN A 45 -10.72 -1.39 3.54
N ASN A 46 -9.49 -1.87 3.69
CA ASN A 46 -8.30 -1.08 4.01
C ASN A 46 -7.51 -0.60 2.79
N TYR A 47 -7.95 -0.94 1.58
CA TYR A 47 -7.33 -0.48 0.35
C TYR A 47 -7.92 0.84 -0.12
N ARG A 48 -7.08 1.85 -0.24
CA ARG A 48 -7.46 3.06 -0.97
C ARG A 48 -7.37 2.77 -2.47
N VAL A 49 -8.49 2.97 -3.15
CA VAL A 49 -8.63 2.82 -4.59
C VAL A 49 -8.76 4.21 -5.21
N ASN A 50 -7.91 4.56 -6.16
CA ASN A 50 -8.05 5.79 -6.93
C ASN A 50 -8.24 5.43 -8.40
N ILE A 51 -9.26 6.01 -9.01
CA ILE A 51 -9.64 5.82 -10.41
C ILE A 51 -9.41 7.13 -11.14
N SER A 52 -8.53 7.13 -12.12
CA SER A 52 -8.23 8.26 -13.01
C SER A 52 -8.64 7.92 -14.44
N GLU A 53 -8.38 8.80 -15.38
CA GLU A 53 -8.62 8.55 -16.82
C GLU A 53 -7.72 7.46 -17.41
N GLN A 54 -6.56 7.18 -16.79
CA GLN A 54 -5.56 6.25 -17.32
C GLN A 54 -5.63 4.86 -16.69
N GLY A 55 -6.31 4.71 -15.55
CA GLY A 55 -6.35 3.43 -14.84
C GLY A 55 -6.72 3.55 -13.38
N VAL A 56 -6.51 2.44 -12.66
CA VAL A 56 -6.86 2.27 -11.26
C VAL A 56 -5.61 1.99 -10.43
N SER A 57 -5.42 2.72 -9.34
CA SER A 57 -4.38 2.44 -8.35
C SER A 57 -4.98 1.89 -7.06
N PHE A 58 -4.28 0.94 -6.47
CA PHE A 58 -4.66 0.29 -5.21
C PHE A 58 -3.52 0.46 -4.22
N LYS A 59 -3.79 1.01 -3.03
CA LYS A 59 -2.79 1.17 -1.98
C LYS A 59 -3.33 0.70 -0.65
N GLY A 60 -2.70 -0.33 -0.06
CA GLY A 60 -3.11 -0.88 1.22
C GLY A 60 -2.25 -2.04 1.67
N SER A 61 -2.60 -2.62 2.81
CA SER A 61 -1.96 -3.82 3.34
C SER A 61 -2.72 -5.06 2.91
N LEU A 62 -2.03 -5.95 2.18
CA LEU A 62 -2.62 -7.21 1.72
C LEU A 62 -2.91 -8.15 2.92
N ALA A 63 -2.04 -8.14 3.93
CA ALA A 63 -2.25 -8.91 5.15
C ALA A 63 -3.49 -8.44 5.90
N LYS A 64 -3.66 -7.12 6.07
CA LYS A 64 -4.83 -6.57 6.73
C LYS A 64 -6.13 -6.84 5.96
N TYR A 65 -6.08 -6.81 4.64
CA TYR A 65 -7.25 -7.14 3.79
C TYR A 65 -7.67 -8.59 3.97
N PHE A 66 -6.72 -9.52 3.95
CA PHE A 66 -6.99 -10.97 3.95
C PHE A 66 -7.17 -11.56 5.35
N LEU A 67 -6.37 -11.11 6.34
CA LEU A 67 -6.34 -11.65 7.70
C LEU A 67 -7.03 -10.75 8.74
N SER A 68 -7.43 -9.53 8.35
CA SER A 68 -7.95 -8.48 9.23
C SER A 68 -6.93 -7.98 10.27
N ASP A 69 -5.67 -8.37 10.16
CA ASP A 69 -4.56 -7.90 11.01
C ASP A 69 -3.25 -7.71 10.20
N ASN A 70 -2.27 -7.01 10.75
CA ASN A 70 -0.95 -6.77 10.14
C ASN A 70 0.16 -7.48 10.89
N PHE A 71 -0.09 -8.30 11.89
CA PHE A 71 0.95 -8.96 12.66
C PHE A 71 1.41 -10.26 12.01
N LYS A 72 0.51 -10.91 11.29
CA LYS A 72 0.77 -12.17 10.61
C LYS A 72 1.31 -11.93 9.19
N THR A 73 2.26 -12.75 8.81
CA THR A 73 2.81 -12.76 7.45
C THR A 73 1.94 -13.62 6.54
N LEU A 74 1.59 -13.08 5.36
CA LEU A 74 0.95 -13.88 4.33
C LEU A 74 1.93 -14.86 3.70
N SER A 75 1.48 -16.09 3.47
CA SER A 75 2.15 -17.02 2.57
C SER A 75 2.01 -16.55 1.10
N ARG A 76 2.76 -17.15 0.20
CA ARG A 76 2.63 -16.88 -1.24
C ARG A 76 1.23 -17.24 -1.75
N SER A 77 0.68 -18.36 -1.29
CA SER A 77 -0.68 -18.79 -1.65
C SER A 77 -1.75 -17.85 -1.12
N ASP A 78 -1.62 -17.36 0.13
CA ASP A 78 -2.55 -16.40 0.70
C ASP A 78 -2.50 -15.06 -0.03
N SER A 79 -1.32 -14.63 -0.43
CA SER A 79 -1.15 -13.41 -1.23
C SER A 79 -1.83 -13.52 -2.59
N ALA A 80 -1.69 -14.65 -3.29
CA ALA A 80 -2.39 -14.90 -4.55
C ALA A 80 -3.92 -14.89 -4.35
N ARG A 81 -4.40 -15.60 -3.33
CA ARG A 81 -5.82 -15.65 -2.99
C ARG A 81 -6.41 -14.29 -2.61
N ALA A 82 -5.65 -13.47 -1.89
CA ALA A 82 -6.07 -12.11 -1.57
C ALA A 82 -6.25 -11.23 -2.81
N ILE A 83 -5.34 -11.35 -3.80
CA ILE A 83 -5.46 -10.66 -5.09
C ILE A 83 -6.66 -11.17 -5.89
N GLU A 84 -6.91 -12.48 -5.91
CA GLU A 84 -8.11 -13.06 -6.53
C GLU A 84 -9.39 -12.53 -5.90
N MET A 85 -9.48 -12.52 -4.57
CA MET A 85 -10.65 -11.97 -3.84
C MET A 85 -10.90 -10.49 -4.18
N MET A 86 -9.84 -9.66 -4.22
CA MET A 86 -9.98 -8.26 -4.62
C MET A 86 -10.44 -8.14 -6.08
N SER A 87 -9.95 -9.02 -6.96
CA SER A 87 -10.32 -9.04 -8.37
C SER A 87 -11.79 -9.38 -8.55
N ASP A 88 -12.28 -10.38 -7.85
CA ASP A 88 -13.68 -10.82 -7.89
C ASP A 88 -14.61 -9.72 -7.33
N GLU A 89 -14.23 -9.14 -6.18
CA GLU A 89 -15.03 -8.10 -5.52
C GLU A 89 -15.21 -6.85 -6.40
N LEU A 90 -14.14 -6.41 -7.07
CA LEU A 90 -14.16 -5.24 -7.95
C LEU A 90 -14.54 -5.58 -9.40
N SER A 91 -14.62 -6.87 -9.75
CA SER A 91 -14.76 -7.34 -11.14
C SER A 91 -13.65 -6.79 -12.07
N LEU A 92 -12.40 -6.74 -11.55
CA LEU A 92 -11.21 -6.28 -12.24
C LEU A 92 -10.10 -7.32 -12.13
N ASN A 93 -9.39 -7.63 -13.21
CA ASN A 93 -8.24 -8.53 -13.14
C ASN A 93 -7.03 -7.84 -12.50
N ILE A 94 -6.99 -7.75 -11.16
CA ILE A 94 -5.90 -7.11 -10.42
C ILE A 94 -4.59 -7.90 -10.55
N GLY A 95 -4.65 -9.18 -10.90
CA GLY A 95 -3.46 -9.98 -11.19
C GLY A 95 -2.57 -9.42 -12.31
N ASP A 96 -3.14 -8.66 -13.25
CA ASP A 96 -2.40 -7.99 -14.34
C ASP A 96 -1.84 -6.61 -13.92
N ALA A 97 -2.08 -6.17 -12.69
CA ALA A 97 -1.58 -4.90 -12.21
C ALA A 97 -0.05 -4.88 -12.08
N THR A 98 0.54 -3.74 -12.35
CA THR A 98 1.96 -3.50 -12.12
C THR A 98 2.19 -3.12 -10.66
N VAL A 99 3.12 -3.76 -10.00
CA VAL A 99 3.55 -3.39 -8.65
C VAL A 99 4.44 -2.15 -8.74
N ARG A 100 3.97 -1.02 -8.19
CA ARG A 100 4.73 0.24 -8.17
C ARG A 100 5.58 0.41 -6.91
N ARG A 101 5.08 -0.14 -5.78
CA ARG A 101 5.77 -0.06 -4.49
C ARG A 101 5.40 -1.25 -3.61
N ILE A 102 6.38 -1.76 -2.89
CA ILE A 102 6.19 -2.73 -1.81
C ILE A 102 6.94 -2.21 -0.59
N ASP A 103 6.23 -2.12 0.54
CA ASP A 103 6.83 -1.85 1.83
C ASP A 103 6.94 -3.16 2.62
N PHE A 104 8.13 -3.41 3.15
CA PHE A 104 8.40 -4.55 4.03
C PHE A 104 8.48 -4.03 5.47
N ALA A 105 7.73 -4.64 6.36
CA ALA A 105 7.80 -4.35 7.78
C ALA A 105 8.20 -5.59 8.57
N GLN A 106 8.88 -5.36 9.68
CA GLN A 106 9.19 -6.37 10.68
C GLN A 106 8.99 -5.76 12.05
N ASN A 107 8.17 -6.40 12.87
CA ASN A 107 7.95 -6.02 14.25
C ASN A 107 9.01 -6.69 15.14
N PHE A 108 9.62 -5.91 16.03
CA PHE A 108 10.57 -6.39 17.02
C PHE A 108 10.01 -6.13 18.41
N LEU A 109 9.96 -7.16 19.24
CA LEU A 109 9.65 -6.97 20.65
C LEU A 109 10.87 -6.37 21.35
N MET A 110 10.73 -5.17 21.87
CA MET A 110 11.82 -4.44 22.48
C MET A 110 11.52 -4.19 23.97
N LYS A 111 12.57 -4.09 24.80
CA LYS A 111 12.44 -3.86 26.24
C LYS A 111 12.03 -2.42 26.57
N TYR A 112 12.50 -1.46 25.79
CA TYR A 112 12.26 -0.03 25.96
C TYR A 112 11.57 0.56 24.73
N GLU A 113 11.04 1.76 24.87
CA GLU A 113 10.49 2.56 23.77
C GLU A 113 11.49 2.67 22.62
N PRO A 114 11.05 2.61 21.35
CA PRO A 114 11.94 2.67 20.20
C PRO A 114 12.89 3.86 20.19
N GLN A 115 12.45 5.00 20.71
CA GLN A 115 13.26 6.23 20.80
C GLN A 115 14.53 6.05 21.62
N ALA A 116 14.49 5.20 22.66
CA ALA A 116 15.67 4.91 23.48
C ALA A 116 16.82 4.27 22.64
N TYR A 117 16.49 3.63 21.54
CA TYR A 117 17.44 2.96 20.65
C TYR A 117 17.95 3.83 19.52
N TYR A 118 17.27 4.94 19.16
CA TYR A 118 17.64 5.76 18.00
C TYR A 118 19.05 6.35 18.11
N ASN A 119 19.49 6.67 19.34
CA ASN A 119 20.85 7.20 19.57
C ASN A 119 21.95 6.15 19.34
N TYR A 120 21.61 4.86 19.44
CA TYR A 120 22.53 3.75 19.20
C TYR A 120 22.55 3.34 17.73
N LEU A 121 21.56 3.74 16.92
CA LEU A 121 21.51 3.56 15.50
C LEU A 121 22.28 4.70 14.83
N GLY A 122 23.59 4.52 14.62
CA GLY A 122 24.50 5.49 14.03
C GLY A 122 24.23 5.77 12.55
N GLU A 123 25.21 6.37 11.90
CA GLU A 123 25.19 6.63 10.46
C GLU A 123 25.20 5.31 9.68
N SER A 124 24.54 5.29 8.53
CA SER A 124 24.48 4.14 7.63
C SER A 124 25.04 4.54 6.26
N GLN A 125 25.98 3.75 5.76
CA GLN A 125 26.54 3.97 4.44
C GLN A 125 25.45 4.03 3.36
N TYR A 126 25.50 5.00 2.47
CA TYR A 126 24.55 5.21 1.37
C TYR A 126 23.13 5.70 1.77
N TYR A 127 22.90 6.06 3.05
CA TYR A 127 21.64 6.59 3.51
C TYR A 127 21.82 7.88 4.30
N ASN A 128 20.96 8.84 4.07
CA ASN A 128 20.84 10.02 4.92
C ASN A 128 20.00 9.66 6.15
N ARG A 129 20.56 9.89 7.32
CA ARG A 129 19.89 9.68 8.61
C ARG A 129 19.08 10.92 8.97
N LEU A 130 17.79 10.76 9.21
CA LEU A 130 16.85 11.85 9.50
C LEU A 130 16.06 11.48 10.77
N PRO A 131 16.52 11.90 11.96
CA PRO A 131 15.79 11.70 13.21
C PRO A 131 14.59 12.64 13.27
N GLN A 132 13.47 12.11 13.77
CA GLN A 132 12.25 12.83 14.12
C GLN A 132 11.85 12.50 15.54
N GLU A 133 10.88 13.22 16.10
CA GLU A 133 10.45 13.06 17.49
C GLU A 133 10.07 11.61 17.85
N LYS A 134 9.31 10.93 16.97
CA LYS A 134 8.80 9.57 17.22
C LYS A 134 9.27 8.54 16.21
N SER A 135 10.22 8.89 15.36
CA SER A 135 10.68 7.99 14.30
C SER A 135 12.10 8.32 13.85
N LEU A 136 12.76 7.34 13.28
CA LEU A 136 14.07 7.50 12.66
C LEU A 136 14.04 6.99 11.23
N TYR A 137 14.39 7.85 10.29
CA TYR A 137 14.45 7.53 8.87
C TYR A 137 15.89 7.36 8.41
N TYR A 138 16.10 6.40 7.53
CA TYR A 138 17.28 6.29 6.67
C TYR A 138 16.80 6.27 5.23
N SER A 139 17.15 7.26 4.45
CA SER A 139 16.65 7.39 3.09
C SER A 139 17.77 7.66 2.07
N ASN A 140 17.57 7.17 0.87
CA ASN A 140 18.31 7.58 -0.32
C ASN A 140 17.32 7.74 -1.49
N THR A 141 17.82 7.94 -2.71
CA THR A 141 16.98 8.17 -3.90
C THR A 141 16.05 7.00 -4.26
N GLN A 142 16.35 5.79 -3.80
CA GLN A 142 15.63 4.57 -4.19
C GLN A 142 14.91 3.88 -3.04
N ARG A 143 15.40 4.03 -1.81
CA ARG A 143 14.93 3.25 -0.65
C ARG A 143 14.79 4.12 0.59
N GLN A 144 13.85 3.73 1.43
CA GLN A 144 13.67 4.30 2.76
C GLN A 144 13.52 3.19 3.78
N LYS A 145 14.19 3.33 4.92
CA LYS A 145 14.00 2.52 6.12
C LYS A 145 13.40 3.42 7.19
N LEU A 146 12.39 2.94 7.88
CA LEU A 146 11.69 3.69 8.92
C LEU A 146 11.60 2.84 10.19
N PHE A 147 12.05 3.41 11.29
CA PHE A 147 11.89 2.87 12.65
C PHE A 147 10.90 3.74 13.40
N TYR A 148 9.84 3.16 13.94
CA TYR A 148 8.78 3.87 14.65
C TYR A 148 8.07 2.94 15.65
N ASN A 149 7.24 3.51 16.53
CA ASN A 149 6.37 2.76 17.45
C ASN A 149 4.98 2.57 16.85
#